data_e5ea82f1cfec657612504f71e94338b5
#
_entry.id   e5ea82f1cfec657612504f71e94338b5
#
_cell.length_a   1.000
_cell.length_b   1.000
_cell.length_c   1.000
_cell.angle_alpha   90.00
_cell.angle_beta   90.00
_cell.angle_gamma   90.00
#
_symmetry.space_group_name_H-M   'P 1'
#
loop_
_entity.id
_entity.type
_entity.pdbx_description
1 polymer ?
#
loop_
_entity_poly.entity_id
_entity_poly.type
_entity_poly.pdbx_seq_one_letter_code
_entity_poly.pdbx_strand_id
1 'polypeptide(L)'
;NADHIKIIDAQRKRLGTKRGFVAVKSNCSLQSYVPAIHPLKALGVDKVLACTYQAISGAGKTFKTWPEMVDNVIPYIGGEEEKSEQEPLKIWGKIEGDKIVKTDDISITSQCIRVPVSDGHTAAVFMSFKDGVKKPTVEEIIDIWSNYSGRAQELNLPSAPKHFLHYFTEPDRPQIKSERNLENGMAVSVGRLRPDTQYDYK
;
A
#
# COMPACT_ATOMS: atom_id res chain seq x y z
N ASN A 1 9.02 4.98 4.27
CA ASN A 1 10.06 4.47 5.14
C ASN A 1 10.76 5.61 5.88
N ALA A 2 10.65 5.63 7.22
CA ALA A 2 11.24 6.69 8.05
C ALA A 2 12.76 6.75 7.97
N ASP A 3 13.44 5.63 7.71
CA ASP A 3 14.89 5.58 7.55
C ASP A 3 15.40 6.35 6.34
N HIS A 4 14.55 6.55 5.33
CA HIS A 4 14.91 7.31 4.15
C HIS A 4 15.14 8.81 4.43
N ILE A 5 14.74 9.32 5.59
CA ILE A 5 15.06 10.67 6.04
C ILE A 5 16.59 10.94 6.06
N LYS A 6 17.37 9.91 6.31
CA LYS A 6 18.85 9.99 6.34
C LYS A 6 19.48 10.39 5.00
N ILE A 7 18.73 10.33 3.88
CA ILE A 7 19.21 10.73 2.55
C ILE A 7 19.11 12.24 2.29
N ILE A 8 18.49 13.00 3.20
CA ILE A 8 18.19 14.43 2.99
C ILE A 8 19.46 15.23 2.70
N ASP A 9 20.57 14.97 3.40
CA ASP A 9 21.80 15.72 3.19
C ASP A 9 22.43 15.43 1.82
N ALA A 10 22.37 14.19 1.35
CA ALA A 10 22.78 13.84 -0.01
C ALA A 10 21.89 14.52 -1.06
N GLN A 11 20.58 14.60 -0.81
CA GLN A 11 19.64 15.31 -1.68
C GLN A 11 19.95 16.82 -1.73
N ARG A 12 20.19 17.44 -0.57
CA ARG A 12 20.57 18.86 -0.48
C ARG A 12 21.85 19.15 -1.26
N LYS A 13 22.88 18.32 -1.08
CA LYS A 13 24.14 18.44 -1.83
C LYS A 13 23.90 18.39 -3.34
N ARG A 14 23.12 17.42 -3.80
CA ARG A 14 22.78 17.26 -5.23
C ARG A 14 21.98 18.45 -5.79
N LEU A 15 21.06 19.02 -5.00
CA LEU A 15 20.20 20.13 -5.40
C LEU A 15 20.84 21.50 -5.16
N GLY A 16 22.01 21.59 -4.54
CA GLY A 16 22.66 22.84 -4.18
C GLY A 16 21.92 23.65 -3.12
N THR A 17 21.08 23.02 -2.27
CA THR A 17 20.28 23.71 -1.26
C THR A 17 20.89 23.51 0.13
N LYS A 18 20.70 24.49 1.03
CA LYS A 18 21.19 24.42 2.41
C LYS A 18 20.11 23.98 3.40
N ARG A 19 18.85 24.06 3.04
CA ARG A 19 17.69 23.70 3.87
C ARG A 19 16.52 23.22 3.01
N GLY A 20 15.50 22.66 3.65
CA GLY A 20 14.38 22.04 2.96
C GLY A 20 14.76 20.69 2.32
N PHE A 21 13.81 20.03 1.75
CA PHE A 21 13.98 18.81 0.97
C PHE A 21 12.72 18.53 0.15
N VAL A 22 12.82 17.69 -0.84
CA VAL A 22 11.70 17.21 -1.64
C VAL A 22 11.31 15.83 -1.13
N ALA A 23 10.07 15.69 -0.67
CA ALA A 23 9.44 14.40 -0.36
C ALA A 23 8.37 14.10 -1.40
N VAL A 24 8.34 12.86 -1.87
CA VAL A 24 7.38 12.40 -2.86
C VAL A 24 6.55 11.26 -2.26
N LYS A 25 5.22 11.39 -2.35
CA LYS A 25 4.31 10.30 -2.04
C LYS A 25 4.40 9.24 -3.15
N SER A 26 4.39 7.97 -2.78
CA SER A 26 4.29 6.86 -3.72
C SER A 26 2.97 6.88 -4.50
N ASN A 27 2.88 6.06 -5.55
CA ASN A 27 1.66 5.87 -6.32
C ASN A 27 0.45 5.56 -5.41
N CYS A 28 -0.73 6.04 -5.80
CA CYS A 28 -1.92 5.94 -4.95
C CYS A 28 -2.43 4.50 -4.79
N SER A 29 -2.29 3.65 -5.81
CA SER A 29 -2.73 2.25 -5.74
C SER A 29 -2.01 1.46 -4.67
N LEU A 30 -0.71 1.75 -4.44
CA LEU A 30 0.11 1.08 -3.42
C LEU A 30 -0.46 1.21 -2.02
N GLN A 31 -1.14 2.32 -1.74
CA GLN A 31 -1.64 2.60 -0.40
C GLN A 31 -2.83 1.73 -0.01
N SER A 32 -3.42 1.04 -0.98
CA SER A 32 -4.48 0.05 -0.71
C SER A 32 -3.95 -1.28 -0.17
N TYR A 33 -2.66 -1.61 -0.36
CA TYR A 33 -2.15 -2.92 0.05
C TYR A 33 -0.76 -2.89 0.74
N VAL A 34 0.16 -2.00 0.32
CA VAL A 34 1.52 -1.94 0.90
C VAL A 34 1.52 -1.75 2.42
N PRO A 35 0.63 -0.91 3.01
CA PRO A 35 0.56 -0.78 4.47
C PRO A 35 0.17 -2.08 5.18
N ALA A 36 -0.69 -2.90 4.59
CA ALA A 36 -1.07 -4.19 5.17
C ALA A 36 0.06 -5.24 5.08
N ILE A 37 0.86 -5.20 4.01
CA ILE A 37 2.01 -6.10 3.83
C ILE A 37 3.20 -5.67 4.70
N HIS A 38 3.38 -4.36 4.93
CA HIS A 38 4.57 -3.83 5.60
C HIS A 38 4.87 -4.47 6.95
N PRO A 39 3.93 -4.58 7.90
CA PRO A 39 4.21 -5.22 9.19
C PRO A 39 4.50 -6.72 9.09
N LEU A 40 4.07 -7.38 8.02
CA LEU A 40 4.27 -8.81 7.81
C LEU A 40 5.62 -9.14 7.16
N LYS A 41 6.32 -8.15 6.59
CA LYS A 41 7.63 -8.36 5.95
C LYS A 41 8.66 -9.00 6.89
N ALA A 42 8.67 -8.60 8.16
CA ALA A 42 9.58 -9.17 9.15
C ALA A 42 9.36 -10.68 9.38
N LEU A 43 8.18 -11.20 9.02
CA LEU A 43 7.83 -12.61 9.10
C LEU A 43 8.21 -13.38 7.83
N GLY A 44 8.73 -12.69 6.82
CA GLY A 44 9.25 -13.32 5.62
C GLY A 44 8.29 -13.38 4.43
N VAL A 45 7.34 -12.45 4.30
CA VAL A 45 6.56 -12.33 3.04
C VAL A 45 7.52 -12.09 1.88
N ASP A 46 7.45 -12.94 0.85
CA ASP A 46 8.33 -12.90 -0.32
C ASP A 46 7.62 -12.81 -1.66
N LYS A 47 6.32 -13.16 -1.72
CA LYS A 47 5.52 -13.09 -2.95
C LYS A 47 4.20 -12.38 -2.69
N VAL A 48 3.87 -11.41 -3.53
CA VAL A 48 2.59 -10.71 -3.50
C VAL A 48 2.03 -10.60 -4.91
N LEU A 49 0.76 -10.98 -5.06
CA LEU A 49 -0.05 -10.63 -6.22
C LEU A 49 -1.11 -9.63 -5.75
N ALA A 50 -1.17 -8.48 -6.40
CA ALA A 50 -2.13 -7.43 -6.09
C ALA A 50 -2.96 -7.04 -7.32
N CYS A 51 -4.26 -7.31 -7.30
CA CYS A 51 -5.18 -6.78 -8.28
C CYS A 51 -5.84 -5.52 -7.71
N THR A 52 -5.53 -4.34 -8.25
CA THR A 52 -6.05 -3.08 -7.75
C THR A 52 -7.29 -2.64 -8.52
N TYR A 53 -8.30 -2.17 -7.80
CA TYR A 53 -9.53 -1.58 -8.32
C TYR A 53 -9.50 -0.08 -8.03
N GLN A 54 -9.19 0.71 -9.09
CA GLN A 54 -8.85 2.12 -8.92
C GLN A 54 -9.98 3.03 -9.35
N ALA A 55 -10.35 3.95 -8.44
CA ALA A 55 -11.36 4.96 -8.64
C ALA A 55 -10.99 5.96 -9.76
N ILE A 56 -12.01 6.56 -10.38
CA ILE A 56 -11.84 7.54 -11.48
C ILE A 56 -11.14 8.83 -11.03
N SER A 57 -11.23 9.20 -9.75
CA SER A 57 -10.50 10.36 -9.20
C SER A 57 -8.98 10.25 -9.35
N GLY A 58 -8.44 9.03 -9.39
CA GLY A 58 -7.02 8.80 -9.67
C GLY A 58 -6.57 9.27 -11.07
N ALA A 59 -7.51 9.39 -12.01
CA ALA A 59 -7.29 10.00 -13.32
C ALA A 59 -7.62 11.52 -13.37
N GLY A 60 -7.93 12.14 -12.23
CA GLY A 60 -8.39 13.53 -12.16
C GLY A 60 -9.78 13.73 -12.76
N LYS A 61 -10.60 12.69 -12.80
CA LYS A 61 -11.92 12.68 -13.44
C LYS A 61 -13.04 12.49 -12.43
N THR A 62 -14.23 12.91 -12.85
CA THR A 62 -15.51 12.64 -12.19
C THR A 62 -16.44 11.96 -13.17
N PHE A 63 -17.55 11.38 -12.75
CA PHE A 63 -18.56 10.83 -13.66
C PHE A 63 -19.15 11.89 -14.59
N LYS A 64 -19.15 13.16 -14.19
CA LYS A 64 -19.58 14.28 -15.05
C LYS A 64 -18.59 14.53 -16.20
N THR A 65 -17.29 14.41 -15.95
CA THR A 65 -16.23 14.67 -16.92
C THR A 65 -15.77 13.41 -17.66
N TRP A 66 -16.26 12.25 -17.22
CA TRP A 66 -15.96 10.95 -17.83
C TRP A 66 -17.18 10.02 -17.71
N PRO A 67 -18.30 10.34 -18.39
CA PRO A 67 -19.55 9.58 -18.29
C PRO A 67 -19.42 8.13 -18.79
N GLU A 68 -18.47 7.84 -19.68
CA GLU A 68 -18.22 6.51 -20.23
C GLU A 68 -17.72 5.51 -19.16
N MET A 69 -17.35 6.00 -17.98
CA MET A 69 -16.98 5.15 -16.85
C MET A 69 -18.18 4.63 -16.03
N VAL A 70 -19.38 5.18 -16.27
CA VAL A 70 -20.57 4.63 -15.62
C VAL A 70 -20.85 3.25 -16.21
N ASP A 71 -21.01 2.25 -15.33
CA ASP A 71 -21.25 0.86 -15.71
C ASP A 71 -20.15 0.25 -16.62
N ASN A 72 -18.88 0.68 -16.39
CA ASN A 72 -17.75 0.25 -17.21
C ASN A 72 -16.51 -0.06 -16.37
N VAL A 73 -15.71 -1.03 -16.83
CA VAL A 73 -14.42 -1.42 -16.24
C VAL A 73 -13.36 -1.38 -17.34
N ILE A 74 -12.24 -0.70 -17.07
CA ILE A 74 -11.08 -0.69 -17.97
C ILE A 74 -9.98 -1.58 -17.36
N PRO A 75 -9.58 -2.67 -18.03
CA PRO A 75 -8.65 -3.67 -17.46
C PRO A 75 -7.17 -3.24 -17.51
N TYR A 76 -6.88 -2.00 -17.85
CA TYR A 76 -5.53 -1.48 -18.00
C TYR A 76 -5.46 0.00 -17.65
N ILE A 77 -4.44 0.38 -16.88
CA ILE A 77 -4.09 1.77 -16.58
C ILE A 77 -2.60 1.96 -16.88
N GLY A 78 -2.29 2.81 -17.88
CA GLY A 78 -0.94 2.97 -18.40
C GLY A 78 0.12 3.29 -17.33
N GLY A 79 1.14 2.44 -17.22
CA GLY A 79 2.26 2.59 -16.30
C GLY A 79 1.95 2.31 -14.83
N GLU A 80 0.72 1.95 -14.46
CA GLU A 80 0.35 1.70 -13.06
C GLU A 80 0.87 0.36 -12.55
N GLU A 81 0.87 -0.67 -13.37
CA GLU A 81 1.37 -2.01 -13.00
C GLU A 81 2.87 -1.95 -12.68
N GLU A 82 3.69 -1.34 -13.55
CA GLU A 82 5.12 -1.16 -13.30
C GLU A 82 5.39 -0.38 -12.00
N LYS A 83 4.65 0.70 -11.74
CA LYS A 83 4.77 1.44 -10.47
C LYS A 83 4.38 0.56 -9.28
N SER A 84 3.29 -0.18 -9.40
CA SER A 84 2.79 -1.06 -8.34
C SER A 84 3.80 -2.18 -8.01
N GLU A 85 4.54 -2.67 -8.97
CA GLU A 85 5.56 -3.70 -8.78
C GLU A 85 6.89 -3.12 -8.27
N GLN A 86 7.28 -1.92 -8.70
CA GLN A 86 8.63 -1.40 -8.50
C GLN A 86 8.76 -0.41 -7.34
N GLU A 87 7.73 0.41 -7.08
CA GLU A 87 7.83 1.41 -6.01
C GLU A 87 7.89 0.81 -4.61
N PRO A 88 7.14 -0.27 -4.27
CA PRO A 88 7.26 -0.92 -2.97
C PRO A 88 8.68 -1.41 -2.68
N LEU A 89 9.38 -1.91 -3.68
CA LEU A 89 10.76 -2.37 -3.52
C LEU A 89 11.68 -1.21 -3.10
N LYS A 90 11.42 0.01 -3.59
CA LYS A 90 12.14 1.21 -3.16
C LYS A 90 11.68 1.68 -1.78
N ILE A 91 10.39 1.61 -1.46
CA ILE A 91 9.86 1.96 -0.12
C ILE A 91 10.52 1.10 0.96
N TRP A 92 10.72 -0.17 0.69
CA TRP A 92 11.38 -1.12 1.57
C TRP A 92 12.90 -1.21 1.37
N GLY A 93 13.42 -0.45 0.41
CA GLY A 93 14.85 -0.37 0.11
C GLY A 93 15.68 0.25 1.22
N LYS A 94 16.97 0.15 1.10
CA LYS A 94 17.98 0.66 2.05
C LYS A 94 18.76 1.81 1.43
N ILE A 95 19.29 2.69 2.27
CA ILE A 95 20.23 3.72 1.83
C ILE A 95 21.62 3.09 1.73
N GLU A 96 22.22 3.21 0.54
CA GLU A 96 23.60 2.85 0.27
C GLU A 96 24.30 4.07 -0.35
N GLY A 97 25.20 4.65 0.42
CA GLY A 97 25.84 5.92 0.05
C GLY A 97 24.81 7.07 -0.06
N ASP A 98 24.64 7.60 -1.24
CA ASP A 98 23.75 8.72 -1.56
C ASP A 98 22.43 8.30 -2.27
N LYS A 99 22.14 7.00 -2.30
CA LYS A 99 20.98 6.43 -3.03
C LYS A 99 20.15 5.51 -2.17
N ILE A 100 18.89 5.37 -2.54
CA ILE A 100 18.00 4.31 -2.05
C ILE A 100 18.10 3.15 -3.03
N VAL A 101 18.62 2.02 -2.57
CA VAL A 101 18.69 0.77 -3.34
C VAL A 101 17.44 -0.04 -3.06
N LYS A 102 16.79 -0.54 -4.11
CA LYS A 102 15.60 -1.38 -4.00
C LYS A 102 15.93 -2.68 -3.28
N THR A 103 14.99 -3.18 -2.47
CA THR A 103 15.08 -4.54 -1.95
C THR A 103 14.79 -5.56 -3.04
N ASP A 104 15.37 -6.75 -2.91
CA ASP A 104 15.10 -7.95 -3.69
C ASP A 104 14.44 -9.07 -2.87
N ASP A 105 14.12 -8.77 -1.60
CA ASP A 105 13.54 -9.73 -0.65
C ASP A 105 12.12 -10.18 -1.01
N ILE A 106 11.42 -9.46 -1.88
CA ILE A 106 10.01 -9.67 -2.19
C ILE A 106 9.75 -9.47 -3.68
N SER A 107 8.96 -10.36 -4.26
CA SER A 107 8.47 -10.26 -5.63
C SER A 107 7.02 -9.81 -5.63
N ILE A 108 6.69 -8.84 -6.47
CA ILE A 108 5.33 -8.31 -6.59
C ILE A 108 4.90 -8.40 -8.05
N THR A 109 3.73 -8.97 -8.29
CA THR A 109 3.02 -8.92 -9.56
C THR A 109 1.72 -8.18 -9.36
N SER A 110 1.38 -7.27 -10.26
CA SER A 110 0.15 -6.51 -10.14
C SER A 110 -0.65 -6.43 -11.43
N GLN A 111 -1.96 -6.29 -11.27
CA GLN A 111 -2.88 -5.88 -12.32
C GLN A 111 -3.66 -4.66 -11.83
N CYS A 112 -3.72 -3.62 -12.66
CA CYS A 112 -4.35 -2.35 -12.30
C CYS A 112 -5.59 -2.10 -13.15
N ILE A 113 -6.76 -2.11 -12.51
CA ILE A 113 -8.07 -2.02 -13.16
C ILE A 113 -8.74 -0.71 -12.76
N ARG A 114 -9.28 0.05 -13.75
CA ARG A 114 -10.14 1.19 -13.48
C ARG A 114 -11.58 0.71 -13.31
N VAL A 115 -12.19 1.12 -12.20
CA VAL A 115 -13.57 0.74 -11.86
C VAL A 115 -14.47 1.97 -11.73
N PRO A 116 -15.82 1.83 -11.88
CA PRO A 116 -16.76 2.93 -11.81
C PRO A 116 -17.05 3.37 -10.36
N VAL A 117 -15.99 3.77 -9.66
CA VAL A 117 -16.01 4.29 -8.29
C VAL A 117 -15.50 5.72 -8.33
N SER A 118 -16.17 6.64 -7.64
CA SER A 118 -15.75 8.05 -7.61
C SER A 118 -14.39 8.23 -6.96
N ASP A 119 -14.23 7.74 -5.74
CA ASP A 119 -13.07 7.97 -4.89
C ASP A 119 -12.75 6.73 -4.03
N GLY A 120 -11.46 6.55 -3.74
CA GLY A 120 -10.95 5.43 -2.97
C GLY A 120 -10.51 4.27 -3.87
N HIS A 121 -9.40 3.63 -3.49
CA HIS A 121 -8.87 2.44 -4.16
C HIS A 121 -8.99 1.25 -3.24
N THR A 122 -9.18 0.08 -3.83
CA THR A 122 -9.11 -1.20 -3.10
C THR A 122 -8.23 -2.18 -3.87
N ALA A 123 -7.81 -3.25 -3.21
CA ALA A 123 -7.05 -4.31 -3.85
C ALA A 123 -7.48 -5.69 -3.34
N ALA A 124 -7.53 -6.66 -4.24
CA ALA A 124 -7.45 -8.06 -3.88
C ALA A 124 -5.97 -8.46 -3.82
N VAL A 125 -5.56 -9.03 -2.70
CA VAL A 125 -4.15 -9.32 -2.42
C VAL A 125 -3.99 -10.78 -2.07
N PHE A 126 -2.99 -11.41 -2.69
CA PHE A 126 -2.56 -12.77 -2.40
C PHE A 126 -1.09 -12.71 -1.99
N MET A 127 -0.71 -13.43 -0.95
CA MET A 127 0.65 -13.38 -0.42
C MET A 127 1.17 -14.76 -0.01
N SER A 128 2.46 -14.95 -0.16
CA SER A 128 3.19 -16.12 0.34
C SER A 128 4.37 -15.67 1.20
N PHE A 129 4.75 -16.54 2.11
CA PHE A 129 5.94 -16.42 2.94
C PHE A 129 7.04 -17.32 2.38
N LYS A 130 8.29 -16.96 2.67
CA LYS A 130 9.48 -17.74 2.28
C LYS A 130 9.37 -19.18 2.74
N ASP A 131 9.92 -20.08 1.94
CA ASP A 131 10.05 -21.48 2.35
C ASP A 131 10.93 -21.60 3.60
N GLY A 132 10.54 -22.53 4.48
CA GLY A 132 11.30 -22.80 5.71
C GLY A 132 11.07 -21.81 6.86
N VAL A 133 10.30 -20.74 6.68
CA VAL A 133 9.89 -19.89 7.82
C VAL A 133 8.59 -20.40 8.45
N LYS A 134 8.44 -20.18 9.76
CA LYS A 134 7.15 -20.42 10.41
C LYS A 134 6.14 -19.40 9.88
N LYS A 135 5.12 -19.89 9.19
CA LYS A 135 4.03 -19.02 8.70
C LYS A 135 3.15 -18.60 9.87
N PRO A 136 2.79 -17.30 9.98
CA PRO A 136 1.87 -16.84 11.01
C PRO A 136 0.47 -17.40 10.77
N THR A 137 -0.33 -17.58 11.82
CA THR A 137 -1.76 -17.92 11.67
C THR A 137 -2.57 -16.70 11.24
N VAL A 138 -3.83 -16.91 10.84
CA VAL A 138 -4.77 -15.82 10.52
C VAL A 138 -4.92 -14.88 11.72
N GLU A 139 -5.05 -15.43 12.90
CA GLU A 139 -5.21 -14.68 14.15
C GLU A 139 -3.96 -13.85 14.47
N GLU A 140 -2.76 -14.43 14.30
CA GLU A 140 -1.49 -13.72 14.46
C GLU A 140 -1.36 -12.54 13.49
N ILE A 141 -1.78 -12.70 12.24
CA ILE A 141 -1.77 -11.62 11.25
C ILE A 141 -2.76 -10.52 11.63
N ILE A 142 -3.98 -10.87 12.03
CA ILE A 142 -5.01 -9.91 12.47
C ILE A 142 -4.53 -9.14 13.70
N ASP A 143 -3.91 -9.80 14.66
CA ASP A 143 -3.34 -9.16 15.85
C ASP A 143 -2.24 -8.16 15.48
N ILE A 144 -1.34 -8.53 14.56
CA ILE A 144 -0.31 -7.63 14.04
C ILE A 144 -0.92 -6.38 13.40
N TRP A 145 -1.96 -6.52 12.58
CA TRP A 145 -2.63 -5.38 11.96
C TRP A 145 -3.35 -4.49 12.98
N SER A 146 -4.05 -5.11 13.92
CA SER A 146 -4.83 -4.39 14.94
C SER A 146 -3.97 -3.60 15.91
N ASN A 147 -2.75 -4.07 16.16
CA ASN A 147 -1.79 -3.43 17.06
C ASN A 147 -0.69 -2.64 16.32
N TYR A 148 -0.81 -2.50 14.99
CA TYR A 148 0.22 -1.81 14.22
C TYR A 148 0.32 -0.32 14.58
N SER A 149 1.51 0.09 14.97
CA SER A 149 1.88 1.50 15.20
C SER A 149 3.13 1.82 14.38
N GLY A 150 3.02 2.80 13.51
CA GLY A 150 4.14 3.28 12.71
C GLY A 150 4.77 4.54 13.30
N ARG A 151 5.84 5.02 12.67
CA ARG A 151 6.58 6.20 13.14
C ARG A 151 5.73 7.47 13.28
N ALA A 152 4.69 7.61 12.46
CA ALA A 152 3.78 8.75 12.54
C ALA A 152 2.94 8.74 13.84
N GLN A 153 2.50 7.56 14.27
CA GLN A 153 1.78 7.36 15.54
C GLN A 153 2.73 7.55 16.73
N GLU A 154 3.92 6.96 16.69
CA GLU A 154 4.94 7.12 17.74
C GLU A 154 5.31 8.58 17.98
N LEU A 155 5.41 9.37 16.92
CA LEU A 155 5.70 10.81 16.99
C LEU A 155 4.47 11.66 17.28
N ASN A 156 3.29 11.04 17.38
CA ASN A 156 2.01 11.73 17.58
C ASN A 156 1.83 12.92 16.62
N LEU A 157 2.07 12.68 15.32
CA LEU A 157 1.96 13.74 14.32
C LEU A 157 0.50 14.21 14.19
N PRO A 158 0.25 15.51 13.94
CA PRO A 158 -1.09 16.11 14.01
C PRO A 158 -2.15 15.45 13.11
N SER A 159 -1.76 14.89 11.97
CA SER A 159 -2.65 14.21 11.03
C SER A 159 -2.53 12.68 11.05
N ALA A 160 -1.74 12.11 11.97
CA ALA A 160 -1.63 10.66 12.08
C ALA A 160 -2.92 10.10 12.69
N PRO A 161 -3.55 9.09 12.06
CA PRO A 161 -4.69 8.41 12.66
C PRO A 161 -4.24 7.65 13.91
N LYS A 162 -5.12 7.51 14.89
CA LYS A 162 -4.83 6.72 16.10
C LYS A 162 -4.61 5.25 15.76
N HIS A 163 -5.47 4.72 14.89
CA HIS A 163 -5.36 3.38 14.34
C HIS A 163 -5.18 3.49 12.83
N PHE A 164 -4.02 3.06 12.35
CA PHE A 164 -3.71 3.17 10.93
C PHE A 164 -4.28 2.02 10.11
N LEU A 165 -4.24 0.78 10.62
CA LEU A 165 -4.81 -0.40 10.00
C LEU A 165 -6.07 -0.82 10.75
N HIS A 166 -7.16 -1.01 10.02
CA HIS A 166 -8.44 -1.50 10.56
C HIS A 166 -8.80 -2.81 9.91
N TYR A 167 -8.90 -3.89 10.70
CA TYR A 167 -9.38 -5.18 10.23
C TYR A 167 -10.88 -5.33 10.47
N PHE A 168 -11.61 -5.74 9.43
CA PHE A 168 -13.04 -6.02 9.46
C PHE A 168 -13.30 -7.52 9.40
N THR A 169 -14.15 -8.01 10.27
CA THR A 169 -14.54 -9.43 10.36
C THR A 169 -15.74 -9.77 9.51
N GLU A 170 -16.54 -8.77 9.12
CA GLU A 170 -17.71 -8.95 8.28
C GLU A 170 -17.31 -9.41 6.87
N PRO A 171 -18.01 -10.39 6.30
CA PRO A 171 -17.61 -11.03 5.05
C PRO A 171 -17.72 -10.12 3.81
N ASP A 172 -18.45 -9.01 3.89
CA ASP A 172 -18.63 -8.03 2.83
C ASP A 172 -17.86 -6.72 3.05
N ARG A 173 -16.95 -6.68 4.03
CA ARG A 173 -16.12 -5.52 4.37
C ARG A 173 -14.63 -5.79 4.10
N PRO A 174 -13.81 -4.75 3.81
CA PRO A 174 -14.18 -3.33 3.69
C PRO A 174 -14.90 -3.00 2.36
N GLN A 175 -15.73 -1.97 2.40
CA GLN A 175 -16.38 -1.39 1.22
C GLN A 175 -15.90 0.06 1.04
N ILE A 176 -15.50 0.43 -0.18
CA ILE A 176 -14.95 1.77 -0.45
C ILE A 176 -15.86 2.88 0.07
N LYS A 177 -17.17 2.79 -0.20
CA LYS A 177 -18.12 3.84 0.17
C LYS A 177 -18.23 4.04 1.68
N SER A 178 -18.12 2.98 2.45
CA SER A 178 -18.27 3.00 3.91
C SER A 178 -16.99 3.42 4.62
N GLU A 179 -15.83 2.92 4.16
CA GLU A 179 -14.56 3.06 4.89
C GLU A 179 -13.63 4.14 4.36
N ARG A 180 -13.83 4.66 3.15
CA ARG A 180 -12.89 5.64 2.55
C ARG A 180 -12.65 6.92 3.37
N ASN A 181 -13.56 7.27 4.27
CA ASN A 181 -13.44 8.44 5.14
C ASN A 181 -13.03 8.08 6.58
N LEU A 182 -12.73 6.81 6.86
CA LEU A 182 -12.31 6.39 8.19
C LEU A 182 -11.02 7.12 8.58
N GLU A 183 -10.95 7.56 9.86
CA GLU A 183 -9.84 8.39 10.37
C GLU A 183 -9.55 9.61 9.47
N ASN A 184 -10.60 10.29 9.01
CA ASN A 184 -10.50 11.40 8.05
C ASN A 184 -9.82 11.03 6.72
N GLY A 185 -9.99 9.80 6.27
CA GLY A 185 -9.38 9.25 5.06
C GLY A 185 -7.91 8.84 5.21
N MET A 186 -7.40 8.78 6.44
CA MET A 186 -6.00 8.44 6.72
C MET A 186 -5.80 6.98 7.13
N ALA A 187 -6.87 6.21 7.31
CA ALA A 187 -6.79 4.79 7.63
C ALA A 187 -6.72 3.90 6.38
N VAL A 188 -6.18 2.70 6.57
CA VAL A 188 -6.25 1.61 5.60
C VAL A 188 -7.10 0.49 6.18
N SER A 189 -8.12 0.09 5.45
CA SER A 189 -9.07 -0.93 5.85
C SER A 189 -8.71 -2.27 5.22
N VAL A 190 -8.67 -3.32 6.01
CA VAL A 190 -8.36 -4.69 5.59
C VAL A 190 -9.48 -5.62 6.05
N GLY A 191 -9.76 -6.66 5.29
CA GLY A 191 -10.74 -7.67 5.67
C GLY A 191 -10.59 -8.94 4.86
N ARG A 192 -11.38 -9.96 5.24
CA ARG A 192 -11.44 -11.22 4.52
C ARG A 192 -10.13 -12.01 4.45
N LEU A 193 -9.24 -11.84 5.41
CA LEU A 193 -8.02 -12.65 5.48
C LEU A 193 -8.39 -14.13 5.66
N ARG A 194 -7.86 -14.98 4.81
CA ARG A 194 -8.12 -16.41 4.82
C ARG A 194 -7.01 -17.16 4.07
N PRO A 195 -6.81 -18.48 4.35
CA PRO A 195 -5.92 -19.32 3.56
C PRO A 195 -6.31 -19.36 2.08
N ASP A 196 -5.32 -19.54 1.23
CA ASP A 196 -5.48 -19.72 -0.20
C ASP A 196 -4.90 -21.07 -0.67
N THR A 197 -5.26 -21.51 -1.88
CA THR A 197 -4.80 -22.79 -2.44
C THR A 197 -3.54 -22.67 -3.29
N GLN A 198 -3.19 -21.46 -3.74
CA GLN A 198 -2.01 -21.18 -4.56
C GLN A 198 -0.97 -20.33 -3.83
N TYR A 199 -1.45 -19.46 -2.96
CA TYR A 199 -0.67 -18.64 -2.03
C TYR A 199 -0.94 -19.09 -0.60
N ASP A 200 -0.23 -18.56 0.35
CA ASP A 200 -0.50 -18.89 1.75
C ASP A 200 -1.79 -18.22 2.23
N TYR A 201 -1.99 -16.96 1.84
CA TYR A 201 -3.15 -16.16 2.25
C TYR A 201 -3.66 -15.24 1.12
N LYS A 202 -4.95 -14.93 1.23
CA LYS A 202 -5.60 -13.90 0.43
C LYS A 202 -6.51 -13.05 1.27
#